data_5afd1c329c8de1a04e57ea10d924ea67
#
_entry.id   5afd1c329c8de1a04e57ea10d924ea67
#
_cell.length_a   1.000
_cell.length_b   1.000
_cell.length_c   1.000
_cell.angle_alpha   90.00
_cell.angle_beta   90.00
_cell.angle_gamma   90.00
#
_symmetry.space_group_name_H-M   'P 1'
#
loop_
_entity.id
_entity.type
_entity.pdbx_description
1 polymer ?
#
loop_
_entity_poly.entity_id
_entity_poly.type
_entity_poly.pdbx_seq_one_letter_code
_entity_poly.pdbx_strand_id
1 'polypeptide(L)'
;MKKVTVFATSLLLIGSLTFSSCSKKEKQQAAEDLQNTQDKVEQKVENAASDVKEGVNEAAKDVKESVAETKEDIAKERKEMAERLEDQRLKAKHELDMIDAKIKTASADEKAKMKVRRDNLQEDLNDINNDMKDVKNNVKSDWKEFKRELNQKIDKVQKDIEN
;
A
#
# COMPACT_ATOMS: atom_id res chain seq x y z
N MET A 1 -16.89 -1.90 -1.23
CA MET A 1 -17.64 -0.66 -1.04
C MET A 1 -18.71 -0.90 0.03
N LYS A 2 -18.43 -0.54 1.29
CA LYS A 2 -19.40 -0.61 2.39
C LYS A 2 -19.94 0.79 2.60
N LYS A 3 -21.24 0.96 2.32
CA LYS A 3 -21.98 2.23 2.53
C LYS A 3 -22.14 2.46 4.02
N VAL A 4 -21.47 3.49 4.54
CA VAL A 4 -21.68 3.97 5.91
C VAL A 4 -22.93 4.87 5.87
N THR A 5 -24.02 4.38 6.41
CA THR A 5 -25.27 5.14 6.55
C THR A 5 -25.18 5.91 7.88
N VAL A 6 -24.98 7.20 7.78
CA VAL A 6 -25.05 8.11 8.94
C VAL A 6 -26.51 8.37 9.25
N PHE A 7 -27.01 7.81 10.35
CA PHE A 7 -28.32 8.13 10.90
C PHE A 7 -28.20 9.41 11.73
N ALA A 8 -28.64 10.51 11.14
CA ALA A 8 -28.90 11.74 11.85
C ALA A 8 -30.27 11.63 12.56
N THR A 9 -30.28 11.23 13.81
CA THR A 9 -31.48 11.29 14.65
C THR A 9 -31.59 12.69 15.27
N SER A 10 -32.32 13.55 14.61
CA SER A 10 -32.79 14.84 15.16
C SER A 10 -33.96 14.58 16.13
N LEU A 11 -33.69 14.59 17.41
CA LEU A 11 -34.73 14.53 18.44
C LEU A 11 -35.21 15.95 18.76
N LEU A 12 -36.24 16.39 18.04
CA LEU A 12 -37.00 17.62 18.36
C LEU A 12 -38.03 17.26 19.45
N LEU A 13 -37.66 17.46 20.71
CA LEU A 13 -38.60 17.46 21.84
C LEU A 13 -39.15 18.89 22.01
N ILE A 14 -40.26 19.17 21.39
CA ILE A 14 -41.05 20.36 21.69
C ILE A 14 -41.87 20.04 22.93
N GLY A 15 -41.35 20.39 24.09
CA GLY A 15 -42.09 20.39 25.36
C GLY A 15 -42.98 21.63 25.43
N SER A 16 -44.27 21.45 25.21
CA SER A 16 -45.27 22.48 25.51
C SER A 16 -45.40 22.69 27.02
N LEU A 17 -44.72 23.70 27.55
CA LEU A 17 -44.86 24.17 28.93
C LEU A 17 -46.12 25.03 29.04
N THR A 18 -47.15 24.48 29.66
CA THR A 18 -48.30 25.24 30.13
C THR A 18 -47.92 26.07 31.36
N PHE A 19 -47.70 27.35 31.16
CA PHE A 19 -47.41 28.29 32.26
C PHE A 19 -48.71 28.67 33.01
N SER A 20 -49.02 27.96 34.07
CA SER A 20 -49.97 28.43 35.06
C SER A 20 -49.19 28.95 36.27
N SER A 21 -49.34 30.25 36.47
CA SER A 21 -49.18 31.01 37.69
C SER A 21 -47.98 30.67 38.61
N CYS A 22 -46.76 31.02 38.17
CA CYS A 22 -45.59 31.02 39.07
C CYS A 22 -45.28 32.46 39.53
N SER A 23 -44.85 32.59 40.80
CA SER A 23 -44.43 33.85 41.39
C SER A 23 -43.18 34.42 40.68
N LYS A 24 -42.95 35.75 40.80
CA LYS A 24 -41.80 36.42 40.15
C LYS A 24 -40.46 35.77 40.51
N LYS A 25 -40.31 35.20 41.70
CA LYS A 25 -39.09 34.51 42.17
C LYS A 25 -38.84 33.17 41.44
N GLU A 26 -39.91 32.41 41.22
CA GLU A 26 -39.79 31.11 40.51
C GLU A 26 -39.46 31.29 39.02
N LYS A 27 -39.96 32.38 38.40
CA LYS A 27 -39.61 32.72 37.01
C LYS A 27 -38.15 33.14 36.86
N GLN A 28 -37.54 33.82 37.84
CA GLN A 28 -36.12 34.15 37.80
C GLN A 28 -35.24 32.92 38.00
N GLN A 29 -35.61 32.04 38.91
CA GLN A 29 -34.88 30.82 39.19
C GLN A 29 -34.92 29.83 38.00
N ALA A 30 -36.08 29.69 37.35
CA ALA A 30 -36.21 28.90 36.13
C ALA A 30 -35.42 29.50 34.94
N ALA A 31 -35.28 30.80 34.86
CA ALA A 31 -34.47 31.44 33.80
C ALA A 31 -32.98 31.25 34.04
N GLU A 32 -32.49 31.33 35.29
CA GLU A 32 -31.11 31.04 35.70
C GLU A 32 -30.74 29.56 35.49
N ASP A 33 -31.63 28.63 35.80
CA ASP A 33 -31.43 27.20 35.60
C ASP A 33 -31.37 26.83 34.11
N LEU A 34 -32.19 27.47 33.29
CA LEU A 34 -32.18 27.34 31.83
C LEU A 34 -30.86 27.87 31.23
N GLN A 35 -30.40 29.03 31.69
CA GLN A 35 -29.16 29.62 31.24
C GLN A 35 -27.95 28.79 31.62
N ASN A 36 -27.90 28.36 32.88
CA ASN A 36 -26.84 27.42 33.37
C ASN A 36 -26.85 26.07 32.64
N THR A 37 -28.02 25.60 32.20
CA THR A 37 -28.14 24.36 31.43
C THR A 37 -27.66 24.56 29.99
N GLN A 38 -27.97 25.71 29.40
CA GLN A 38 -27.55 26.09 28.04
C GLN A 38 -26.02 26.23 27.96
N ASP A 39 -25.42 26.95 28.91
CA ASP A 39 -23.97 27.14 29.03
C ASP A 39 -23.22 25.77 29.21
N LYS A 40 -23.78 24.88 29.99
CA LYS A 40 -23.23 23.53 30.17
C LYS A 40 -23.35 22.64 28.94
N VAL A 41 -24.42 22.81 28.15
CA VAL A 41 -24.61 22.09 26.89
C VAL A 41 -23.66 22.63 25.82
N GLU A 42 -23.54 23.96 25.71
CA GLU A 42 -22.58 24.57 24.77
C GLU A 42 -21.15 24.14 25.07
N GLN A 43 -20.72 24.18 26.33
CA GLN A 43 -19.38 23.75 26.73
C GLN A 43 -19.13 22.25 26.44
N LYS A 44 -20.14 21.40 26.64
CA LYS A 44 -20.02 19.96 26.30
C LYS A 44 -19.96 19.72 24.80
N VAL A 45 -20.72 20.48 24.02
CA VAL A 45 -20.71 20.38 22.56
C VAL A 45 -19.38 20.89 21.99
N GLU A 46 -18.86 21.97 22.53
CA GLU A 46 -17.58 22.56 22.13
C GLU A 46 -16.38 21.61 22.46
N ASN A 47 -16.38 21.01 23.66
CA ASN A 47 -15.41 20.01 24.03
C ASN A 47 -15.52 18.76 23.15
N ALA A 48 -16.72 18.23 22.91
CA ALA A 48 -16.92 17.08 22.03
C ALA A 48 -16.49 17.35 20.59
N ALA A 49 -16.72 18.56 20.08
CA ALA A 49 -16.27 18.97 18.76
C ALA A 49 -14.73 19.08 18.67
N SER A 50 -14.10 19.55 19.76
CA SER A 50 -12.63 19.61 19.87
C SER A 50 -12.01 18.20 19.90
N ASP A 51 -12.55 17.31 20.72
CA ASP A 51 -12.09 15.93 20.87
C ASP A 51 -12.22 15.15 19.55
N VAL A 52 -13.32 15.34 18.81
CA VAL A 52 -13.53 14.74 17.49
C VAL A 52 -12.50 15.27 16.48
N LYS A 53 -12.25 16.57 16.50
CA LYS A 53 -11.29 17.20 15.59
C LYS A 53 -9.85 16.73 15.85
N GLU A 54 -9.48 16.59 17.12
CA GLU A 54 -8.17 16.07 17.54
C GLU A 54 -8.01 14.60 17.16
N GLY A 55 -9.00 13.76 17.43
CA GLY A 55 -8.99 12.34 17.06
C GLY A 55 -8.94 12.10 15.56
N VAL A 56 -9.63 12.95 14.75
CA VAL A 56 -9.55 12.88 13.27
C VAL A 56 -8.17 13.29 12.77
N ASN A 57 -7.55 14.32 13.37
CA ASN A 57 -6.21 14.76 13.00
C ASN A 57 -5.14 13.72 13.36
N GLU A 58 -5.27 13.08 14.53
CA GLU A 58 -4.36 12.02 14.96
C GLU A 58 -4.48 10.79 14.06
N ALA A 59 -5.69 10.33 13.77
CA ALA A 59 -5.92 9.23 12.83
C ALA A 59 -5.41 9.55 11.40
N ALA A 60 -5.56 10.78 10.93
CA ALA A 60 -5.03 11.21 9.64
C ALA A 60 -3.49 11.23 9.62
N LYS A 61 -2.85 11.57 10.74
CA LYS A 61 -1.39 11.54 10.91
C LYS A 61 -0.88 10.11 10.89
N ASP A 62 -1.51 9.21 11.65
CA ASP A 62 -1.14 7.79 11.72
C ASP A 62 -1.25 7.10 10.36
N VAL A 63 -2.34 7.37 9.61
CA VAL A 63 -2.49 6.85 8.24
C VAL A 63 -1.40 7.39 7.32
N LYS A 64 -1.07 8.67 7.42
CA LYS A 64 -0.03 9.28 6.58
C LYS A 64 1.36 8.72 6.88
N GLU A 65 1.67 8.48 8.15
CA GLU A 65 2.93 7.90 8.60
C GLU A 65 3.05 6.43 8.14
N SER A 66 2.00 5.63 8.33
CA SER A 66 1.93 4.24 7.85
C SER A 66 2.06 4.12 6.33
N VAL A 67 1.45 5.03 5.56
CA VAL A 67 1.59 5.06 4.09
C VAL A 67 3.02 5.45 3.67
N ALA A 68 3.67 6.34 4.41
CA ALA A 68 5.06 6.73 4.13
C ALA A 68 6.03 5.57 4.39
N GLU A 69 5.89 4.88 5.51
CA GLU A 69 6.67 3.69 5.87
C GLU A 69 6.51 2.57 4.82
N THR A 70 5.28 2.27 4.40
CA THR A 70 5.02 1.28 3.35
C THR A 70 5.70 1.65 2.02
N LYS A 71 5.77 2.92 1.66
CA LYS A 71 6.45 3.38 0.43
C LYS A 71 7.96 3.20 0.51
N GLU A 72 8.56 3.46 1.66
CA GLU A 72 9.99 3.29 1.90
C GLU A 72 10.38 1.81 1.84
N ASP A 73 9.60 0.93 2.47
CA ASP A 73 9.79 -0.52 2.41
C ASP A 73 9.71 -1.05 0.99
N ILE A 74 8.71 -0.62 0.21
CA ILE A 74 8.59 -0.99 -1.21
C ILE A 74 9.79 -0.50 -2.02
N ALA A 75 10.29 0.70 -1.77
CA ALA A 75 11.45 1.23 -2.48
C ALA A 75 12.72 0.42 -2.18
N LYS A 76 12.90 0.01 -0.93
CA LYS A 76 13.99 -0.87 -0.51
C LYS A 76 13.89 -2.24 -1.17
N GLU A 77 12.72 -2.87 -1.13
CA GLU A 77 12.49 -4.17 -1.77
C GLU A 77 12.73 -4.13 -3.29
N ARG A 78 12.35 -3.04 -3.96
CA ARG A 78 12.62 -2.86 -5.40
C ARG A 78 14.11 -2.76 -5.69
N LYS A 79 14.87 -2.07 -4.85
CA LYS A 79 16.32 -1.98 -4.99
C LYS A 79 16.97 -3.36 -4.84
N GLU A 80 16.60 -4.11 -3.81
CA GLU A 80 17.08 -5.47 -3.59
C GLU A 80 16.74 -6.41 -4.75
N MET A 81 15.53 -6.29 -5.31
CA MET A 81 15.12 -7.06 -6.47
C MET A 81 15.91 -6.69 -7.72
N ALA A 82 16.18 -5.41 -7.94
CA ALA A 82 17.01 -4.96 -9.07
C ALA A 82 18.45 -5.50 -8.97
N GLU A 83 19.02 -5.57 -7.77
CA GLU A 83 20.35 -6.16 -7.53
C GLU A 83 20.36 -7.66 -7.82
N ARG A 84 19.33 -8.39 -7.40
CA ARG A 84 19.18 -9.82 -7.70
C ARG A 84 19.03 -10.09 -9.19
N LEU A 85 18.22 -9.31 -9.89
CA LEU A 85 18.07 -9.43 -11.35
C LEU A 85 19.37 -9.13 -12.09
N GLU A 86 20.15 -8.15 -11.63
CA GLU A 86 21.47 -7.86 -12.20
C GLU A 86 22.46 -9.03 -12.00
N ASP A 87 22.48 -9.66 -10.82
CA ASP A 87 23.30 -10.83 -10.56
C ASP A 87 22.92 -12.00 -11.50
N GLN A 88 21.62 -12.27 -11.67
CA GLN A 88 21.15 -13.30 -12.60
C GLN A 88 21.49 -12.96 -14.05
N ARG A 89 21.40 -11.71 -14.45
CA ARG A 89 21.78 -11.22 -15.77
C ARG A 89 23.25 -11.51 -16.06
N LEU A 90 24.12 -11.23 -15.10
CA LEU A 90 25.56 -11.48 -15.24
C LEU A 90 25.88 -12.98 -15.32
N LYS A 91 25.21 -13.80 -14.50
CA LYS A 91 25.37 -15.27 -14.55
C LYS A 91 24.90 -15.86 -15.90
N ALA A 92 23.71 -15.48 -16.35
CA ALA A 92 23.18 -15.93 -17.64
C ALA A 92 24.08 -15.51 -18.81
N LYS A 93 24.61 -14.28 -18.77
CA LYS A 93 25.56 -13.82 -19.79
C LYS A 93 26.84 -14.62 -19.78
N HIS A 94 27.40 -14.90 -18.60
CA HIS A 94 28.60 -15.75 -18.46
C HIS A 94 28.36 -17.14 -19.04
N GLU A 95 27.21 -17.76 -18.75
CA GLU A 95 26.87 -19.08 -19.27
C GLU A 95 26.69 -19.07 -20.79
N LEU A 96 26.10 -18.01 -21.35
CA LEU A 96 26.04 -17.83 -22.80
C LEU A 96 27.42 -17.80 -23.44
N ASP A 97 28.37 -17.04 -22.87
CA ASP A 97 29.74 -16.96 -23.37
C ASP A 97 30.41 -18.35 -23.32
N MET A 98 30.16 -19.14 -22.27
CA MET A 98 30.66 -20.52 -22.12
C MET A 98 30.05 -21.48 -23.15
N ILE A 99 28.73 -21.38 -23.39
CA ILE A 99 28.04 -22.19 -24.42
C ILE A 99 28.58 -21.83 -25.81
N ASP A 100 28.73 -20.56 -26.15
CA ASP A 100 29.26 -20.11 -27.44
C ASP A 100 30.70 -20.60 -27.68
N ALA A 101 31.52 -20.69 -26.61
CA ALA A 101 32.84 -21.26 -26.70
C ALA A 101 32.79 -22.78 -26.99
N LYS A 102 31.93 -23.51 -26.26
CA LYS A 102 31.78 -24.97 -26.39
C LYS A 102 31.19 -25.36 -27.76
N ILE A 103 30.26 -24.63 -28.31
CA ILE A 103 29.67 -24.88 -29.64
C ILE A 103 30.72 -24.94 -30.73
N LYS A 104 31.82 -24.20 -30.63
CA LYS A 104 32.88 -24.17 -31.65
C LYS A 104 33.57 -25.53 -31.83
N THR A 105 33.70 -26.28 -30.78
CA THR A 105 34.48 -27.55 -30.75
C THR A 105 33.62 -28.81 -30.55
N ALA A 106 32.33 -28.67 -30.26
CA ALA A 106 31.44 -29.80 -30.00
C ALA A 106 31.08 -30.61 -31.25
N SER A 107 30.61 -31.84 -31.06
CA SER A 107 30.02 -32.68 -32.11
C SER A 107 28.71 -32.11 -32.65
N ALA A 108 28.22 -32.63 -33.78
CA ALA A 108 26.98 -32.13 -34.38
C ALA A 108 25.76 -32.21 -33.46
N ASP A 109 25.62 -33.36 -32.75
CA ASP A 109 24.49 -33.58 -31.84
C ASP A 109 24.56 -32.66 -30.60
N GLU A 110 25.76 -32.49 -30.05
CA GLU A 110 26.00 -31.58 -28.92
C GLU A 110 25.75 -30.14 -29.32
N LYS A 111 26.18 -29.71 -30.52
CA LYS A 111 25.91 -28.40 -31.06
C LYS A 111 24.42 -28.10 -31.16
N ALA A 112 23.60 -29.08 -31.57
CA ALA A 112 22.16 -28.90 -31.65
C ALA A 112 21.54 -28.62 -30.26
N LYS A 113 21.93 -29.43 -29.26
CA LYS A 113 21.47 -29.25 -27.86
C LYS A 113 21.92 -27.89 -27.28
N MET A 114 23.19 -27.55 -27.47
CA MET A 114 23.76 -26.29 -26.97
C MET A 114 23.10 -25.06 -27.60
N LYS A 115 22.73 -25.13 -28.88
CA LYS A 115 22.00 -24.04 -29.55
C LYS A 115 20.65 -23.80 -28.90
N VAL A 116 19.87 -24.85 -28.62
CA VAL A 116 18.58 -24.72 -27.95
C VAL A 116 18.77 -24.06 -26.58
N ARG A 117 19.74 -24.54 -25.78
CA ARG A 117 20.05 -23.95 -24.48
C ARG A 117 20.46 -22.48 -24.57
N ARG A 118 21.32 -22.16 -25.53
CA ARG A 118 21.75 -20.79 -25.83
C ARG A 118 20.56 -19.89 -26.14
N ASP A 119 19.65 -20.35 -27.01
CA ASP A 119 18.50 -19.55 -27.42
C ASP A 119 17.54 -19.31 -26.24
N ASN A 120 17.31 -20.32 -25.38
CA ASN A 120 16.55 -20.17 -24.14
C ASN A 120 17.17 -19.13 -23.18
N LEU A 121 18.47 -19.23 -22.92
CA LEU A 121 19.17 -18.26 -22.08
C LEU A 121 19.18 -16.84 -22.66
N GLN A 122 19.20 -16.72 -23.98
CA GLN A 122 19.10 -15.41 -24.63
C GLN A 122 17.70 -14.80 -24.45
N GLU A 123 16.64 -15.61 -24.48
CA GLU A 123 15.28 -15.21 -24.16
C GLU A 123 15.16 -14.76 -22.71
N ASP A 124 15.66 -15.59 -21.77
CA ASP A 124 15.70 -15.27 -20.35
C ASP A 124 16.45 -13.95 -20.07
N LEU A 125 17.58 -13.70 -20.74
CA LEU A 125 18.30 -12.42 -20.66
C LEU A 125 17.45 -11.22 -21.10
N ASN A 126 16.68 -11.37 -22.17
CA ASN A 126 15.80 -10.32 -22.67
C ASN A 126 14.68 -10.05 -21.64
N ASP A 127 14.11 -11.11 -21.05
CA ASP A 127 13.09 -11.00 -20.01
C ASP A 127 13.64 -10.31 -18.76
N ILE A 128 14.82 -10.71 -18.28
CA ILE A 128 15.48 -10.06 -17.14
C ILE A 128 15.69 -8.56 -17.40
N ASN A 129 16.16 -8.19 -18.59
CA ASN A 129 16.37 -6.79 -18.94
C ASN A 129 15.06 -5.97 -18.95
N ASN A 130 13.95 -6.56 -19.37
CA ASN A 130 12.64 -5.92 -19.31
C ASN A 130 12.13 -5.81 -17.88
N ASP A 131 12.22 -6.88 -17.11
CA ASP A 131 11.83 -6.90 -15.69
C ASP A 131 12.64 -5.87 -14.87
N MET A 132 13.93 -5.71 -15.14
CA MET A 132 14.76 -4.67 -14.51
C MET A 132 14.27 -3.25 -14.82
N LYS A 133 13.82 -2.99 -16.05
CA LYS A 133 13.22 -1.69 -16.42
C LYS A 133 11.92 -1.47 -15.65
N ASP A 134 11.06 -2.49 -15.57
CA ASP A 134 9.78 -2.42 -14.87
C ASP A 134 9.96 -2.17 -13.37
N VAL A 135 10.94 -2.85 -12.73
CA VAL A 135 11.32 -2.63 -11.33
C VAL A 135 11.78 -1.19 -11.11
N LYS A 136 12.68 -0.66 -11.96
CA LYS A 136 13.26 0.69 -11.84
C LYS A 136 12.24 1.78 -12.10
N ASN A 137 11.33 1.57 -13.05
CA ASN A 137 10.36 2.58 -13.48
C ASN A 137 9.06 2.56 -12.68
N ASN A 138 8.92 1.70 -11.66
CA ASN A 138 7.70 1.55 -10.88
C ASN A 138 6.44 1.26 -11.71
N VAL A 139 6.57 0.54 -12.83
CA VAL A 139 5.50 0.34 -13.81
C VAL A 139 4.34 -0.50 -13.26
N LYS A 140 4.62 -1.41 -12.33
CA LYS A 140 3.63 -2.32 -11.74
C LYS A 140 3.02 -1.73 -10.47
N SER A 141 1.69 -1.58 -10.49
CA SER A 141 0.92 -1.05 -9.36
C SER A 141 0.80 -2.04 -8.19
N ASP A 142 0.75 -3.35 -8.48
CA ASP A 142 0.77 -4.40 -7.46
C ASP A 142 2.18 -4.96 -7.31
N TRP A 143 2.94 -4.34 -6.41
CA TRP A 143 4.32 -4.74 -6.14
C TRP A 143 4.42 -6.16 -5.57
N LYS A 144 3.49 -6.57 -4.73
CA LYS A 144 3.53 -7.88 -4.07
C LYS A 144 3.39 -9.03 -5.09
N GLU A 145 2.45 -8.91 -6.02
CA GLU A 145 2.27 -9.89 -7.08
C GLU A 145 3.45 -9.89 -8.05
N PHE A 146 3.88 -8.73 -8.49
CA PHE A 146 5.02 -8.59 -9.38
C PHE A 146 6.30 -9.17 -8.79
N LYS A 147 6.60 -8.92 -7.51
CA LYS A 147 7.73 -9.51 -6.79
C LYS A 147 7.68 -11.05 -6.77
N ARG A 148 6.48 -11.62 -6.63
CA ARG A 148 6.29 -13.09 -6.68
C ARG A 148 6.63 -13.65 -8.06
N GLU A 149 6.15 -12.99 -9.14
CA GLU A 149 6.45 -13.37 -10.51
C GLU A 149 7.95 -13.30 -10.81
N LEU A 150 8.62 -12.21 -10.39
CA LEU A 150 10.05 -12.05 -10.54
C LEU A 150 10.85 -13.15 -9.86
N ASN A 151 10.48 -13.53 -8.63
CA ASN A 151 11.14 -14.64 -7.92
C ASN A 151 11.02 -15.97 -8.70
N GLN A 152 9.84 -16.27 -9.25
CA GLN A 152 9.64 -17.48 -10.06
C GLN A 152 10.49 -17.47 -11.32
N LYS A 153 10.61 -16.33 -11.99
CA LYS A 153 11.50 -16.18 -13.16
C LYS A 153 12.97 -16.34 -12.79
N ILE A 154 13.41 -15.72 -11.71
CA ILE A 154 14.79 -15.87 -11.20
C ILE A 154 15.12 -17.33 -10.94
N ASP A 155 14.20 -18.06 -10.28
CA ASP A 155 14.37 -19.49 -9.97
C ASP A 155 14.42 -20.35 -11.25
N LYS A 156 13.63 -19.99 -12.30
CA LYS A 156 13.68 -20.64 -13.60
C LYS A 156 15.04 -20.43 -14.27
N VAL A 157 15.48 -19.18 -14.38
CA VAL A 157 16.76 -18.82 -15.01
C VAL A 157 17.93 -19.50 -14.27
N GLN A 158 17.88 -19.54 -12.94
CA GLN A 158 18.91 -20.23 -12.16
C GLN A 158 19.00 -21.73 -12.54
N LYS A 159 17.88 -22.42 -12.71
CA LYS A 159 17.85 -23.81 -13.17
C LYS A 159 18.39 -23.97 -14.58
N ASP A 160 18.08 -23.04 -15.48
CA ASP A 160 18.56 -23.08 -16.87
C ASP A 160 20.06 -22.79 -16.98
N ILE A 161 20.63 -22.06 -16.02
CA ILE A 161 22.08 -21.86 -15.86
C ILE A 161 22.78 -23.12 -15.33
N GLU A 162 22.17 -23.83 -14.38
CA GLU A 162 22.76 -24.98 -13.70
C GLU A 162 22.70 -26.29 -14.52
N ASN A 163 21.83 -26.41 -15.51
CA ASN A 163 21.64 -27.58 -16.38
C ASN A 163 22.53 -27.51 -17.64
#